data_41a3178cfec01fddb025d2632a4e2771
#
_entry.id   41a3178cfec01fddb025d2632a4e2771
#
_cell.length_a   1.000
_cell.length_b   1.000
_cell.length_c   1.000
_cell.angle_alpha   90.00
_cell.angle_beta   90.00
_cell.angle_gamma   90.00
#
_symmetry.space_group_name_H-M   'P 1'
#
loop_
_entity.id
_entity.type
_entity.pdbx_description
1 polymer ?
#
loop_
_entity_poly.entity_id
_entity_poly.type
_entity_poly.pdbx_seq_one_letter_code
_entity_poly.pdbx_strand_id
1 'polypeptide(L)'
;MSQVTKRALEASLKKLLLERPLDKITVTDIAEDCGINRMTFYYHFRDIYDLVEWACQEDARRILDGKRTYTTWQEGFRRILDGLIDNRPFILNVYRSVRREQVETFLFQVTHGLLMGVVEELDPRGEVREEDKAFLADFYKYAFVGLVLDWIRTGMKGCLLY
;
A
#
# COMPACT_ATOMS: atom_id res chain seq x y z
N MET A 1 -14.01 -18.06 -5.60
CA MET A 1 -14.45 -17.14 -6.67
C MET A 1 -14.24 -15.66 -6.32
N SER A 2 -14.49 -15.20 -5.10
CA SER A 2 -14.35 -13.79 -4.69
C SER A 2 -12.96 -13.15 -4.94
N GLN A 3 -11.86 -13.86 -4.68
CA GLN A 3 -10.51 -13.31 -4.84
C GLN A 3 -10.08 -13.14 -6.30
N VAL A 4 -10.50 -14.02 -7.19
CA VAL A 4 -10.19 -13.94 -8.62
C VAL A 4 -10.84 -12.69 -9.23
N THR A 5 -12.09 -12.40 -8.88
CA THR A 5 -12.81 -11.21 -9.34
C THR A 5 -12.16 -9.93 -8.81
N LYS A 6 -11.80 -9.89 -7.53
CA LYS A 6 -11.10 -8.74 -6.95
C LYS A 6 -9.78 -8.44 -7.64
N ARG A 7 -8.99 -9.47 -7.97
CA ARG A 7 -7.73 -9.33 -8.72
C ARG A 7 -7.95 -8.87 -10.16
N ALA A 8 -9.01 -9.33 -10.81
CA ALA A 8 -9.36 -8.84 -12.15
C ALA A 8 -9.71 -7.35 -12.12
N LEU A 9 -10.50 -6.90 -11.13
CA LEU A 9 -10.84 -5.50 -10.92
C LEU A 9 -9.60 -4.65 -10.61
N GLU A 10 -8.68 -5.15 -9.77
CA GLU A 10 -7.38 -4.49 -9.50
C GLU A 10 -6.55 -4.33 -10.77
N ALA A 11 -6.42 -5.39 -11.56
CA ALA A 11 -5.65 -5.37 -12.81
C ALA A 11 -6.22 -4.37 -13.82
N SER A 12 -7.55 -4.34 -13.96
CA SER A 12 -8.25 -3.37 -14.80
C SER A 12 -8.03 -1.93 -14.32
N LEU A 13 -8.19 -1.68 -13.02
CA LEU A 13 -7.91 -0.36 -12.44
C LEU A 13 -6.47 0.09 -12.75
N LYS A 14 -5.48 -0.75 -12.50
CA LYS A 14 -4.07 -0.44 -12.75
C LYS A 14 -3.80 -0.16 -14.23
N LYS A 15 -4.40 -0.93 -15.13
CA LYS A 15 -4.31 -0.72 -16.58
C LYS A 15 -4.89 0.65 -16.98
N LEU A 16 -6.10 0.96 -16.55
CA LEU A 16 -6.77 2.23 -16.87
C LEU A 16 -6.02 3.45 -16.30
N LEU A 17 -5.37 3.31 -15.16
CA LEU A 17 -4.54 4.36 -14.55
C LEU A 17 -3.26 4.67 -15.32
N LEU A 18 -2.82 3.82 -16.24
CA LEU A 18 -1.74 4.15 -17.18
C LEU A 18 -2.20 5.09 -18.29
N GLU A 19 -3.50 5.10 -18.60
CA GLU A 19 -4.07 5.85 -19.72
C GLU A 19 -4.66 7.19 -19.27
N ARG A 20 -5.23 7.25 -18.06
CA ARG A 20 -5.97 8.42 -17.56
C ARG A 20 -5.95 8.52 -16.02
N PRO A 21 -6.13 9.73 -15.46
CA PRO A 21 -6.14 9.92 -14.02
C PRO A 21 -7.36 9.28 -13.35
N LEU A 22 -7.24 8.95 -12.05
CA LEU A 22 -8.25 8.23 -11.27
C LEU A 22 -9.62 8.92 -11.27
N ASP A 23 -9.66 10.25 -11.24
CA ASP A 23 -10.90 11.05 -11.26
C ASP A 23 -11.66 10.96 -12.59
N LYS A 24 -11.05 10.40 -13.64
CA LYS A 24 -11.64 10.15 -14.96
C LYS A 24 -11.99 8.69 -15.20
N ILE A 25 -11.79 7.83 -14.19
CA ILE A 25 -12.14 6.41 -14.25
C ILE A 25 -13.46 6.20 -13.51
N THR A 26 -14.39 5.50 -14.15
CA THR A 26 -15.68 5.15 -13.55
C THR A 26 -15.78 3.66 -13.24
N VAL A 27 -16.70 3.28 -12.36
CA VAL A 27 -17.01 1.86 -12.10
C VAL A 27 -17.45 1.15 -13.39
N THR A 28 -18.11 1.86 -14.30
CA THR A 28 -18.52 1.33 -15.61
C THR A 28 -17.30 0.95 -16.44
N ASP A 29 -16.30 1.84 -16.54
CA ASP A 29 -15.07 1.57 -17.30
C ASP A 29 -14.35 0.31 -16.79
N ILE A 30 -14.23 0.16 -15.48
CA ILE A 30 -13.58 -1.00 -14.84
C ILE A 30 -14.38 -2.28 -15.11
N ALA A 31 -15.72 -2.22 -14.97
CA ALA A 31 -16.59 -3.35 -15.19
C ALA A 31 -16.58 -3.83 -16.65
N GLU A 32 -16.62 -2.88 -17.60
CA GLU A 32 -16.53 -3.17 -19.03
C GLU A 32 -15.17 -3.78 -19.41
N ASP A 33 -14.06 -3.22 -18.92
CA ASP A 33 -12.72 -3.76 -19.17
C ASP A 33 -12.54 -5.19 -18.61
N CYS A 34 -13.21 -5.50 -17.50
CA CYS A 34 -13.24 -6.85 -16.91
C CYS A 34 -14.26 -7.79 -17.56
N GLY A 35 -15.16 -7.30 -18.41
CA GLY A 35 -16.26 -8.09 -18.97
C GLY A 35 -17.30 -8.54 -17.93
N ILE A 36 -17.52 -7.74 -16.88
CA ILE A 36 -18.47 -8.04 -15.81
C ILE A 36 -19.56 -6.97 -15.71
N ASN A 37 -20.64 -7.30 -14.96
CA ASN A 37 -21.68 -6.33 -14.65
C ASN A 37 -21.24 -5.40 -13.53
N ARG A 38 -21.66 -4.11 -13.55
CA ARG A 38 -21.47 -3.13 -12.47
C ARG A 38 -21.93 -3.62 -11.09
N MET A 39 -23.01 -4.43 -11.05
CA MET A 39 -23.49 -5.02 -9.79
C MET A 39 -22.46 -5.97 -9.18
N THR A 40 -21.68 -6.68 -10.01
CA THR A 40 -20.57 -7.51 -9.55
C THR A 40 -19.46 -6.69 -8.92
N PHE A 41 -19.17 -5.49 -9.45
CA PHE A 41 -18.26 -4.55 -8.79
C PHE A 41 -18.76 -4.18 -7.38
N TYR A 42 -20.02 -3.71 -7.27
CA TYR A 42 -20.61 -3.28 -6.01
C TYR A 42 -20.82 -4.42 -4.99
N TYR A 43 -20.82 -5.66 -5.42
CA TYR A 43 -20.77 -6.81 -4.52
C TYR A 43 -19.42 -6.91 -3.77
N HIS A 44 -18.34 -6.39 -4.34
CA HIS A 44 -16.99 -6.49 -3.79
C HIS A 44 -16.47 -5.20 -3.18
N PHE A 45 -16.84 -4.05 -3.72
CA PHE A 45 -16.35 -2.74 -3.37
C PHE A 45 -17.46 -1.69 -3.38
N ARG A 46 -17.43 -0.78 -2.41
CA ARG A 46 -18.41 0.33 -2.31
C ARG A 46 -18.23 1.34 -3.45
N ASP A 47 -16.99 1.64 -3.79
CA ASP A 47 -16.59 2.60 -4.81
C ASP A 47 -15.16 2.30 -5.31
N ILE A 48 -14.65 3.14 -6.21
CA ILE A 48 -13.31 2.99 -6.77
C ILE A 48 -12.22 3.20 -5.71
N TYR A 49 -12.45 4.06 -4.73
CA TYR A 49 -11.46 4.32 -3.66
C TYR A 49 -11.31 3.11 -2.74
N ASP A 50 -12.40 2.40 -2.47
CA ASP A 50 -12.38 1.12 -1.74
C ASP A 50 -11.56 0.04 -2.49
N LEU A 51 -11.69 -0.01 -3.83
CA LEU A 51 -10.84 -0.86 -4.68
C LEU A 51 -9.37 -0.41 -4.65
N VAL A 52 -9.09 0.90 -4.70
CA VAL A 52 -7.72 1.44 -4.58
C VAL A 52 -7.09 1.04 -3.26
N GLU A 53 -7.80 1.23 -2.15
CA GLU A 53 -7.32 0.86 -0.82
C GLU A 53 -7.00 -0.63 -0.73
N TRP A 54 -7.92 -1.47 -1.21
CA TRP A 54 -7.71 -2.92 -1.27
C TRP A 54 -6.51 -3.30 -2.13
N ALA A 55 -6.32 -2.67 -3.30
CA ALA A 55 -5.19 -2.91 -4.19
C ALA A 55 -3.85 -2.56 -3.51
N CYS A 56 -3.79 -1.42 -2.81
CA CYS A 56 -2.61 -1.03 -2.06
C CYS A 56 -2.29 -2.01 -0.91
N GLN A 57 -3.32 -2.49 -0.19
CA GLN A 57 -3.16 -3.50 0.87
C GLN A 57 -2.65 -4.83 0.32
N GLU A 58 -3.20 -5.28 -0.82
CA GLU A 58 -2.76 -6.52 -1.48
C GLU A 58 -1.33 -6.43 -2.00
N ASP A 59 -0.94 -5.29 -2.59
CA ASP A 59 0.43 -5.05 -3.04
C ASP A 59 1.40 -5.06 -1.84
N ALA A 60 1.08 -4.35 -0.77
CA ALA A 60 1.88 -4.35 0.45
C ALA A 60 2.03 -5.77 1.02
N ARG A 61 0.94 -6.54 1.08
CA ARG A 61 0.95 -7.93 1.55
C ARG A 61 1.83 -8.82 0.68
N ARG A 62 1.74 -8.73 -0.66
CA ARG A 62 2.56 -9.51 -1.59
C ARG A 62 4.05 -9.19 -1.45
N ILE A 63 4.38 -7.91 -1.30
CA ILE A 63 5.77 -7.46 -1.14
C ILE A 63 6.37 -7.99 0.17
N LEU A 64 5.55 -8.05 1.22
CA LEU A 64 5.97 -8.38 2.59
C LEU A 64 5.82 -9.86 2.95
N ASP A 65 5.25 -10.68 2.06
CA ASP A 65 4.97 -12.09 2.33
C ASP A 65 6.24 -12.83 2.80
N GLY A 66 6.21 -13.32 4.03
CA GLY A 66 7.28 -14.09 4.67
C GLY A 66 8.53 -13.31 5.13
N LYS A 67 8.50 -11.97 5.18
CA LYS A 67 9.69 -11.13 5.43
C LYS A 67 9.53 -10.18 6.63
N ARG A 68 9.09 -10.71 7.78
CA ARG A 68 8.92 -9.93 9.02
C ARG A 68 9.99 -10.22 10.08
N THR A 69 11.15 -10.77 9.69
CA THR A 69 12.20 -11.14 10.64
C THR A 69 13.28 -10.06 10.74
N TYR A 70 13.88 -9.94 11.92
CA TYR A 70 14.98 -8.98 12.14
C TYR A 70 16.12 -9.12 11.13
N THR A 71 16.45 -10.33 10.72
CA THR A 71 17.50 -10.60 9.71
C THR A 71 17.11 -10.17 8.29
N THR A 72 15.83 -9.89 8.05
CA THR A 72 15.27 -9.59 6.72
C THR A 72 14.52 -8.26 6.63
N TRP A 73 14.43 -7.48 7.73
CA TRP A 73 13.69 -6.22 7.71
C TRP A 73 14.26 -5.19 6.72
N GLN A 74 15.60 -5.11 6.58
CA GLN A 74 16.24 -4.22 5.61
C GLN A 74 15.89 -4.66 4.18
N GLU A 75 15.90 -5.95 3.92
CA GLU A 75 15.47 -6.49 2.63
C GLU A 75 13.98 -6.25 2.39
N GLY A 76 13.14 -6.42 3.42
CA GLY A 76 11.72 -6.11 3.37
C GLY A 76 11.46 -4.64 3.05
N PHE A 77 12.19 -3.72 3.71
CA PHE A 77 12.10 -2.29 3.45
C PHE A 77 12.53 -1.93 2.01
N ARG A 78 13.65 -2.49 1.54
CA ARG A 78 14.10 -2.30 0.17
C ARG A 78 13.06 -2.80 -0.84
N ARG A 79 12.46 -3.97 -0.61
CA ARG A 79 11.40 -4.51 -1.47
C ARG A 79 10.15 -3.64 -1.53
N ILE A 80 9.79 -3.00 -0.41
CA ILE A 80 8.70 -2.02 -0.39
C ILE A 80 9.03 -0.86 -1.34
N LEU A 81 10.24 -0.30 -1.25
CA LEU A 81 10.66 0.79 -2.11
C LEU A 81 10.71 0.36 -3.59
N ASP A 82 11.26 -0.82 -3.88
CA ASP A 82 11.30 -1.39 -5.23
C ASP A 82 9.86 -1.57 -5.76
N GLY A 83 8.95 -2.14 -4.96
CA GLY A 83 7.54 -2.30 -5.32
C GLY A 83 6.80 -0.98 -5.56
N LEU A 84 7.13 0.08 -4.80
CA LEU A 84 6.62 1.42 -5.06
C LEU A 84 7.16 1.97 -6.39
N ILE A 85 8.44 1.74 -6.71
CA ILE A 85 9.05 2.15 -7.97
C ILE A 85 8.41 1.42 -9.15
N ASP A 86 8.24 0.11 -9.05
CA ASP A 86 7.62 -0.71 -10.10
C ASP A 86 6.18 -0.28 -10.39
N ASN A 87 5.47 0.19 -9.37
CA ASN A 87 4.10 0.70 -9.47
C ASN A 87 4.01 2.24 -9.50
N ARG A 88 5.10 2.93 -9.82
CA ARG A 88 5.20 4.40 -9.78
C ARG A 88 4.05 5.14 -10.46
N PRO A 89 3.59 4.80 -11.70
CA PRO A 89 2.48 5.49 -12.33
C PRO A 89 1.18 5.38 -11.51
N PHE A 90 0.89 4.19 -10.96
CA PHE A 90 -0.25 3.95 -10.08
C PHE A 90 -0.14 4.78 -8.78
N ILE A 91 1.01 4.71 -8.09
CA ILE A 91 1.24 5.43 -6.83
C ILE A 91 1.10 6.94 -7.02
N LEU A 92 1.71 7.52 -8.05
CA LEU A 92 1.62 8.96 -8.33
C LEU A 92 0.20 9.40 -8.69
N ASN A 93 -0.54 8.57 -9.42
CA ASN A 93 -1.92 8.85 -9.78
C ASN A 93 -2.84 8.81 -8.56
N VAL A 94 -2.73 7.78 -7.73
CA VAL A 94 -3.45 7.64 -6.46
C VAL A 94 -3.13 8.82 -5.53
N TYR A 95 -1.85 9.14 -5.33
CA TYR A 95 -1.42 10.24 -4.47
C TYR A 95 -2.00 11.60 -4.87
N ARG A 96 -2.19 11.84 -6.18
CA ARG A 96 -2.77 13.09 -6.71
C ARG A 96 -4.29 13.15 -6.61
N SER A 97 -4.96 12.00 -6.59
CA SER A 97 -6.42 11.88 -6.71
C SER A 97 -7.12 11.55 -5.38
N VAL A 98 -6.40 10.99 -4.41
CA VAL A 98 -6.91 10.63 -3.09
C VAL A 98 -6.57 11.73 -2.08
N ARG A 99 -7.46 11.94 -1.10
CA ARG A 99 -7.19 12.91 -0.02
C ARG A 99 -5.93 12.53 0.74
N ARG A 100 -5.06 13.49 0.96
CA ARG A 100 -3.78 13.31 1.66
C ARG A 100 -3.94 12.56 2.99
N GLU A 101 -4.94 12.91 3.78
CA GLU A 101 -5.22 12.26 5.07
C GLU A 101 -5.48 10.74 4.94
N GLN A 102 -6.15 10.32 3.87
CA GLN A 102 -6.42 8.90 3.62
C GLN A 102 -5.13 8.15 3.27
N VAL A 103 -4.28 8.75 2.44
CA VAL A 103 -2.97 8.18 2.07
C VAL A 103 -2.08 8.08 3.31
N GLU A 104 -2.02 9.13 4.12
CA GLU A 104 -1.24 9.15 5.37
C GLU A 104 -1.74 8.08 6.35
N THR A 105 -3.04 8.02 6.59
CA THR A 105 -3.66 7.03 7.50
C THR A 105 -3.33 5.60 7.05
N PHE A 106 -3.47 5.31 5.76
CA PHE A 106 -3.13 4.01 5.20
C PHE A 106 -1.64 3.66 5.42
N LEU A 107 -0.73 4.58 5.07
CA LEU A 107 0.71 4.37 5.23
C LEU A 107 1.09 4.19 6.70
N PHE A 108 0.49 4.97 7.61
CA PHE A 108 0.73 4.82 9.05
C PHE A 108 0.27 3.47 9.58
N GLN A 109 -0.90 2.97 9.17
CA GLN A 109 -1.40 1.68 9.60
C GLN A 109 -0.52 0.52 9.12
N VAL A 110 -0.17 0.51 7.83
CA VAL A 110 0.69 -0.53 7.25
C VAL A 110 2.07 -0.52 7.90
N THR A 111 2.70 0.66 8.02
CA THR A 111 4.04 0.81 8.58
C THR A 111 4.08 0.45 10.06
N HIS A 112 3.06 0.86 10.84
CA HIS A 112 2.98 0.49 12.26
C HIS A 112 2.91 -1.03 12.45
N GLY A 113 2.04 -1.73 11.70
CA GLY A 113 1.93 -3.18 11.79
C GLY A 113 3.23 -3.91 11.44
N LEU A 114 3.99 -3.39 10.47
CA LEU A 114 5.30 -3.93 10.11
C LEU A 114 6.34 -3.75 11.21
N LEU A 115 6.42 -2.54 11.75
CA LEU A 115 7.37 -2.19 12.80
C LEU A 115 7.07 -2.95 14.09
N MET A 116 5.80 -3.11 14.45
CA MET A 116 5.41 -3.96 15.59
C MET A 116 5.89 -5.40 15.40
N GLY A 117 5.70 -5.99 14.22
CA GLY A 117 6.21 -7.33 13.93
C GLY A 117 7.73 -7.44 14.07
N VAL A 118 8.49 -6.42 13.64
CA VAL A 118 9.95 -6.39 13.81
C VAL A 118 10.33 -6.27 15.30
N VAL A 119 9.65 -5.41 16.04
CA VAL A 119 9.94 -5.22 17.49
C VAL A 119 9.63 -6.48 18.27
N GLU A 120 8.54 -7.17 17.97
CA GLU A 120 8.18 -8.46 18.59
C GLU A 120 9.23 -9.56 18.31
N GLU A 121 9.74 -9.63 17.08
CA GLU A 121 10.80 -10.57 16.70
C GLU A 121 12.14 -10.28 17.38
N LEU A 122 12.43 -9.01 17.67
CA LEU A 122 13.62 -8.59 18.41
C LEU A 122 13.55 -8.89 19.91
N ASP A 123 12.34 -9.07 20.44
CA ASP A 123 12.10 -9.37 21.85
C ASP A 123 11.42 -10.73 22.04
N PRO A 124 12.06 -11.84 21.65
CA PRO A 124 11.47 -13.18 21.73
C PRO A 124 11.21 -13.65 23.16
N ARG A 125 11.78 -12.96 24.16
CA ARG A 125 11.59 -13.28 25.59
C ARG A 125 10.51 -12.43 26.26
N GLY A 126 10.00 -11.41 25.57
CA GLY A 126 9.02 -10.48 26.13
C GLY A 126 9.57 -9.65 27.29
N GLU A 127 10.85 -9.27 27.22
CA GLU A 127 11.54 -8.48 28.25
C GLU A 127 11.23 -6.99 28.16
N VAL A 128 10.80 -6.52 26.98
CA VAL A 128 10.43 -5.12 26.70
C VAL A 128 8.95 -4.93 26.98
N ARG A 129 8.61 -3.85 27.70
CA ARG A 129 7.20 -3.53 27.98
C ARG A 129 6.44 -3.21 26.69
N GLU A 130 5.18 -3.60 26.61
CA GLU A 130 4.33 -3.34 25.43
C GLU A 130 4.22 -1.86 25.07
N GLU A 131 4.23 -0.98 26.09
CA GLU A 131 4.23 0.49 25.90
C GLU A 131 5.50 0.97 25.19
N ASP A 132 6.66 0.40 25.52
CA ASP A 132 7.94 0.76 24.91
C ASP A 132 8.02 0.20 23.48
N LYS A 133 7.49 -0.98 23.22
CA LYS A 133 7.36 -1.55 21.87
C LYS A 133 6.47 -0.68 20.99
N ALA A 134 5.31 -0.29 21.50
CA ALA A 134 4.38 0.58 20.79
C ALA A 134 5.00 1.95 20.50
N PHE A 135 5.72 2.52 21.48
CA PHE A 135 6.44 3.79 21.29
C PHE A 135 7.51 3.70 20.20
N LEU A 136 8.31 2.64 20.20
CA LEU A 136 9.32 2.42 19.15
C LEU A 136 8.68 2.31 17.77
N ALA A 137 7.62 1.50 17.64
CA ALA A 137 6.91 1.35 16.38
C ALA A 137 6.31 2.69 15.91
N ASP A 138 5.72 3.46 16.81
CA ASP A 138 5.17 4.78 16.51
C ASP A 138 6.26 5.78 16.10
N PHE A 139 7.37 5.83 16.82
CA PHE A 139 8.48 6.74 16.51
C PHE A 139 9.04 6.51 15.10
N TYR A 140 9.39 5.27 14.79
CA TYR A 140 9.93 4.92 13.47
C TYR A 140 8.88 5.02 12.36
N LYS A 141 7.61 4.74 12.63
CA LYS A 141 6.51 4.93 11.69
C LYS A 141 6.46 6.35 11.13
N TYR A 142 6.55 7.36 11.98
CA TYR A 142 6.53 8.76 11.53
C TYR A 142 7.74 9.10 10.67
N ALA A 143 8.92 8.61 11.02
CA ALA A 143 10.12 8.81 10.24
C ALA A 143 10.01 8.19 8.84
N PHE A 144 9.63 6.91 8.75
CA PHE A 144 9.51 6.21 7.47
C PHE A 144 8.41 6.77 6.58
N VAL A 145 7.22 7.00 7.12
CA VAL A 145 6.10 7.54 6.35
C VAL A 145 6.40 8.95 5.87
N GLY A 146 7.02 9.80 6.70
CA GLY A 146 7.45 11.13 6.30
C GLY A 146 8.41 11.12 5.10
N LEU A 147 9.42 10.25 5.12
CA LEU A 147 10.38 10.11 4.03
C LEU A 147 9.72 9.60 2.74
N VAL A 148 8.84 8.58 2.85
CA VAL A 148 8.13 8.02 1.69
C VAL A 148 7.19 9.05 1.08
N LEU A 149 6.43 9.79 1.88
CA LEU A 149 5.53 10.84 1.40
C LEU A 149 6.27 11.97 0.70
N ASP A 150 7.41 12.42 1.25
CA ASP A 150 8.23 13.45 0.61
C ASP A 150 8.79 12.96 -0.73
N TRP A 151 9.24 11.72 -0.79
CA TRP A 151 9.73 11.11 -2.01
C TRP A 151 8.62 10.97 -3.08
N ILE A 152 7.41 10.53 -2.72
CA ILE A 152 6.26 10.49 -3.63
C ILE A 152 5.92 11.90 -4.11
N ARG A 153 5.88 12.89 -3.21
CA ARG A 153 5.60 14.30 -3.52
C ARG A 153 6.57 14.88 -4.55
N THR A 154 7.85 14.51 -4.47
CA THR A 154 8.90 14.93 -5.42
C THR A 154 8.92 14.11 -6.70
N GLY A 155 7.93 13.23 -6.90
CA GLY A 155 7.76 12.40 -8.09
C GLY A 155 8.60 11.14 -8.10
N MET A 156 9.01 10.65 -6.92
CA MET A 156 9.80 9.41 -6.76
C MET A 156 11.10 9.47 -7.60
N LYS A 157 11.76 10.64 -7.60
CA LYS A 157 13.03 10.86 -8.29
C LYS A 157 14.18 10.51 -7.36
N GLY A 158 15.18 9.82 -7.89
CA GLY A 158 16.32 9.34 -7.10
C GLY A 158 15.97 8.11 -6.24
N CYS A 159 16.99 7.55 -5.58
CA CYS A 159 16.82 6.48 -4.62
C CYS A 159 16.60 7.07 -3.22
N LEU A 160 15.64 6.56 -2.48
CA LEU A 160 15.35 7.03 -1.11
C LEU A 160 16.48 6.66 -0.14
N LEU A 161 17.30 5.68 -0.50
CA LEU A 161 18.36 5.13 0.35
C LEU A 161 19.78 5.64 -0.02
N TYR A 162 19.94 6.39 -1.13
CA TYR A 162 21.22 6.92 -1.59
C TYR A 162 21.07 8.30 -2.23
#